data_b1a69e0e5eaa9ef7318327a686e8639a
#
_entry.id   b1a69e0e5eaa9ef7318327a686e8639a
#
_cell.length_a   1.000
_cell.length_b   1.000
_cell.length_c   1.000
_cell.angle_alpha   90.00
_cell.angle_beta   90.00
_cell.angle_gamma   90.00
#
_symmetry.space_group_name_H-M   'P 1'
#
loop_
_entity.id
_entity.type
_entity.pdbx_description
1 polymer ?
#
loop_
_entity_poly.entity_id
_entity_poly.type
_entity_poly.pdbx_seq_one_letter_code
_entity_poly.pdbx_strand_id
1 'polypeptide(L)'
;MKVMIDIIPRTNSVESDLILEHPDWFYWVYTDTFHEYYPPYVPGLGETLAPKPEYLPYIYSSQAVWNHIRKFSYAPNIIDPEKWNRVVKEYHETPGASILDLVSREFGLTVAPAFSDHINDVQPPWTDVTFFRMYMDHPVESQKYLGGQELPPYILFDTIKSNLYKGNIINEGLWATLSNIIPFYQQNYGIDGARIDMGHALPSELIHRIIANARTNDPDFCFIAEELQDENAKVSRDNGYNMIIGYGFFQEPRTYEHRTHKFMYDSRHLPCPVFAGGETHDTPRLAAREGGRTLSKMLTVMNMFMPNGVPFINSGQEVYEIQPMNTGLDCRNYEQYVLPHNDRYFGKLALFDKFAIHYLNHMRWELPDTLEAVSKIRKDHLSTFTKLENFVSLGFDYLSDPAIGFGYIEEGKRGHYNNNVFIIVASTDMYSPIDVTVHLEDLRTQSGNTWCTGSLLFSTHEWQREVHEFDGNRNLRVHLQPGEVKIIKL
;
A
#
# COMPACT_ATOMS: atom_id res chain seq x y z
N MET A 1 -6.95 -20.80 -8.23
CA MET A 1 -6.22 -19.58 -7.88
C MET A 1 -7.02 -18.38 -8.41
N LYS A 2 -7.15 -17.33 -7.64
CA LYS A 2 -7.74 -16.07 -8.07
C LYS A 2 -6.63 -15.11 -8.52
N VAL A 3 -6.89 -14.29 -9.54
CA VAL A 3 -5.92 -13.35 -10.10
C VAL A 3 -6.44 -11.94 -9.93
N MET A 4 -5.61 -11.07 -9.37
CA MET A 4 -5.89 -9.63 -9.26
C MET A 4 -4.80 -8.86 -9.99
N ILE A 5 -5.16 -7.72 -10.57
CA ILE A 5 -4.23 -6.80 -11.21
C ILE A 5 -4.17 -5.47 -10.47
N ASP A 6 -3.07 -4.76 -10.64
CA ASP A 6 -2.97 -3.36 -10.26
C ASP A 6 -3.44 -2.49 -11.43
N ILE A 7 -4.33 -1.53 -11.18
CA ILE A 7 -4.73 -0.53 -12.16
C ILE A 7 -4.35 0.86 -11.67
N ILE A 8 -3.83 1.68 -12.58
CA ILE A 8 -3.26 2.98 -12.27
C ILE A 8 -4.08 4.09 -12.97
N PRO A 9 -5.29 4.41 -12.48
CA PRO A 9 -6.18 5.34 -13.18
C PRO A 9 -5.84 6.81 -12.94
N ARG A 10 -4.88 7.13 -12.06
CA ARG A 10 -4.48 8.51 -11.75
C ARG A 10 -3.35 9.02 -12.64
N THR A 11 -2.42 8.14 -12.97
CA THR A 11 -1.23 8.45 -13.78
C THR A 11 -1.18 7.59 -15.04
N ASN A 12 -0.31 7.96 -15.96
CA ASN A 12 -0.09 7.26 -17.22
C ASN A 12 1.41 7.28 -17.56
N SER A 13 1.90 6.23 -18.21
CA SER A 13 3.26 6.24 -18.73
C SER A 13 3.45 7.36 -19.74
N VAL A 14 4.61 8.00 -19.70
CA VAL A 14 5.01 9.02 -20.70
C VAL A 14 5.24 8.43 -22.11
N GLU A 15 5.31 7.09 -22.23
CA GLU A 15 5.44 6.37 -23.51
C GLU A 15 4.09 5.82 -24.03
N SER A 16 2.96 6.22 -23.42
CA SER A 16 1.65 5.70 -23.80
C SER A 16 1.11 6.30 -25.09
N ASP A 17 0.49 5.45 -25.90
CA ASP A 17 -0.23 5.85 -27.12
C ASP A 17 -1.38 6.84 -26.84
N LEU A 18 -1.94 6.85 -25.63
CA LEU A 18 -2.96 7.82 -25.22
C LEU A 18 -2.49 9.28 -25.33
N ILE A 19 -1.18 9.52 -25.20
CA ILE A 19 -0.60 10.88 -25.38
C ILE A 19 -0.74 11.33 -26.83
N LEU A 20 -0.59 10.38 -27.76
CA LEU A 20 -0.79 10.64 -29.19
C LEU A 20 -2.26 10.83 -29.55
N GLU A 21 -3.11 9.95 -29.01
CA GLU A 21 -4.54 9.93 -29.33
C GLU A 21 -5.31 11.08 -28.67
N HIS A 22 -4.96 11.44 -27.43
CA HIS A 22 -5.64 12.40 -26.58
C HIS A 22 -4.66 13.33 -25.86
N PRO A 23 -3.90 14.17 -26.57
CA PRO A 23 -2.89 15.03 -25.95
C PRO A 23 -3.48 16.04 -24.94
N ASP A 24 -4.73 16.40 -25.06
CA ASP A 24 -5.48 17.28 -24.15
C ASP A 24 -5.90 16.61 -22.82
N TRP A 25 -5.72 15.29 -22.70
CA TRP A 25 -5.92 14.58 -21.42
C TRP A 25 -4.73 14.70 -20.46
N PHE A 26 -3.64 15.34 -20.91
CA PHE A 26 -2.39 15.47 -20.17
C PHE A 26 -2.02 16.93 -19.92
N TYR A 27 -1.05 17.12 -19.05
CA TYR A 27 -0.46 18.41 -18.73
C TYR A 27 0.86 18.55 -19.48
N TRP A 28 1.11 19.72 -20.05
CA TRP A 28 2.26 19.99 -20.89
C TRP A 28 3.13 21.09 -20.30
N VAL A 29 4.46 20.94 -20.39
CA VAL A 29 5.45 21.90 -19.90
C VAL A 29 6.47 22.22 -20.99
N TYR A 30 7.05 23.42 -20.89
CA TYR A 30 8.12 23.83 -21.79
C TYR A 30 9.41 23.07 -21.54
N THR A 31 10.05 22.58 -22.59
CA THR A 31 11.29 21.76 -22.51
C THR A 31 12.50 22.57 -22.06
N ASP A 32 12.56 23.87 -22.36
CA ASP A 32 13.63 24.76 -21.94
C ASP A 32 13.68 24.96 -20.39
N THR A 33 12.55 24.87 -19.73
CA THR A 33 12.43 24.96 -18.26
C THR A 33 12.30 23.62 -17.56
N PHE A 34 12.35 22.49 -18.30
CA PHE A 34 12.13 21.16 -17.75
C PHE A 34 13.16 20.77 -16.67
N HIS A 35 14.40 21.19 -16.81
CA HIS A 35 15.45 20.95 -15.82
C HIS A 35 15.21 21.63 -14.46
N GLU A 36 14.31 22.61 -14.40
CA GLU A 36 13.85 23.27 -13.18
C GLU A 36 12.50 22.77 -12.68
N TYR A 37 11.97 21.70 -13.29
CA TYR A 37 10.66 21.17 -12.92
C TYR A 37 10.75 20.34 -11.65
N TYR A 38 10.25 20.90 -10.54
CA TYR A 38 10.15 20.26 -9.24
C TYR A 38 8.81 20.60 -8.57
N PRO A 39 8.30 19.75 -7.64
CA PRO A 39 7.17 20.13 -6.79
C PRO A 39 7.47 21.45 -6.08
N PRO A 40 6.57 22.45 -6.12
CA PRO A 40 6.85 23.76 -5.54
C PRO A 40 6.83 23.68 -4.01
N TYR A 41 7.84 24.22 -3.35
CA TYR A 41 7.86 24.36 -1.90
C TYR A 41 6.96 25.52 -1.46
N VAL A 42 6.06 25.26 -0.49
CA VAL A 42 5.13 26.25 0.06
C VAL A 42 5.60 26.66 1.46
N PRO A 43 6.20 27.87 1.61
CA PRO A 43 6.65 28.34 2.91
C PRO A 43 5.50 28.48 3.91
N GLY A 44 5.78 28.18 5.17
CA GLY A 44 4.80 28.29 6.27
C GLY A 44 3.89 27.09 6.44
N LEU A 45 3.98 26.10 5.56
CA LEU A 45 3.35 24.77 5.72
C LEU A 45 4.39 23.73 6.12
N GLY A 46 3.93 22.67 6.81
CA GLY A 46 4.79 21.57 7.25
C GLY A 46 5.31 20.71 6.09
N GLU A 47 6.27 19.85 6.39
CA GLU A 47 6.79 18.85 5.44
C GLU A 47 5.80 17.69 5.30
N THR A 48 5.71 17.14 4.09
CA THR A 48 4.87 15.98 3.73
C THR A 48 3.44 16.09 4.27
N LEU A 49 2.80 17.24 4.01
CA LEU A 49 1.48 17.56 4.53
C LEU A 49 0.38 17.17 3.54
N ALA A 50 -0.61 16.40 3.99
CA ALA A 50 -1.78 16.10 3.18
C ALA A 50 -2.53 17.40 2.81
N PRO A 51 -2.83 17.65 1.52
CA PRO A 51 -3.49 18.89 1.10
C PRO A 51 -4.92 18.96 1.65
N LYS A 52 -5.29 20.17 2.13
CA LYS A 52 -6.63 20.50 2.60
C LYS A 52 -7.06 21.84 2.03
N PRO A 53 -8.37 22.12 1.87
CA PRO A 53 -8.89 23.39 1.34
C PRO A 53 -8.39 24.64 2.08
N GLU A 54 -8.15 24.53 3.39
CA GLU A 54 -7.62 25.60 4.23
C GLU A 54 -6.19 26.02 3.88
N TYR A 55 -5.45 25.20 3.13
CA TYR A 55 -4.08 25.51 2.70
C TYR A 55 -4.02 26.25 1.36
N LEU A 56 -5.11 26.34 0.61
CA LEU A 56 -5.15 27.03 -0.69
C LEU A 56 -4.65 28.50 -0.61
N PRO A 57 -5.02 29.30 0.42
CA PRO A 57 -4.47 30.67 0.54
C PRO A 57 -2.94 30.70 0.61
N TYR A 58 -2.33 29.77 1.34
CA TYR A 58 -0.87 29.67 1.45
C TYR A 58 -0.24 29.19 0.15
N ILE A 59 -0.83 28.16 -0.47
CA ILE A 59 -0.37 27.61 -1.75
C ILE A 59 -0.31 28.72 -2.79
N TYR A 60 -1.42 29.42 -3.03
CA TYR A 60 -1.50 30.45 -4.09
C TYR A 60 -0.88 31.80 -3.71
N SER A 61 -0.49 32.02 -2.46
CA SER A 61 0.34 33.19 -2.06
C SER A 61 1.84 32.98 -2.34
N SER A 62 2.27 31.72 -2.58
CA SER A 62 3.66 31.38 -2.77
C SER A 62 4.17 31.74 -4.17
N GLN A 63 5.26 32.51 -4.25
CA GLN A 63 5.93 32.82 -5.52
C GLN A 63 6.48 31.53 -6.19
N ALA A 64 6.91 30.53 -5.42
CA ALA A 64 7.40 29.26 -5.95
C ALA A 64 6.28 28.52 -6.70
N VAL A 65 5.05 28.55 -6.18
CA VAL A 65 3.87 27.98 -6.86
C VAL A 65 3.61 28.69 -8.19
N TRP A 66 3.63 30.02 -8.23
CA TRP A 66 3.44 30.75 -9.48
C TRP A 66 4.57 30.53 -10.49
N ASN A 67 5.82 30.42 -10.04
CA ASN A 67 6.95 30.07 -10.90
C ASN A 67 6.78 28.67 -11.48
N HIS A 68 6.24 27.73 -10.70
CA HIS A 68 5.93 26.40 -11.17
C HIS A 68 4.79 26.42 -12.20
N ILE A 69 3.66 27.08 -11.92
CA ILE A 69 2.51 27.20 -12.84
C ILE A 69 2.93 27.81 -14.20
N ARG A 70 3.83 28.78 -14.24
CA ARG A 70 4.29 29.41 -15.48
C ARG A 70 5.07 28.50 -16.42
N LYS A 71 5.48 27.30 -15.96
CA LYS A 71 6.16 26.31 -16.81
C LYS A 71 5.19 25.51 -17.69
N PHE A 72 3.87 25.63 -17.44
CA PHE A 72 2.86 24.88 -18.15
C PHE A 72 2.38 25.57 -19.43
N SER A 73 1.91 24.75 -20.35
CA SER A 73 1.40 25.15 -21.66
C SER A 73 0.07 24.43 -21.95
N TYR A 74 -0.63 24.92 -22.95
CA TYR A 74 -1.72 24.15 -23.56
C TYR A 74 -1.18 22.94 -24.32
N ALA A 75 -2.03 21.94 -24.56
CA ALA A 75 -1.66 20.77 -25.34
C ALA A 75 -1.32 21.13 -26.80
N PRO A 76 -0.38 20.42 -27.44
CA PRO A 76 0.05 20.71 -28.81
C PRO A 76 -1.06 20.80 -29.83
N ASN A 77 -2.08 19.93 -29.73
CA ASN A 77 -3.26 19.92 -30.62
C ASN A 77 -4.17 21.14 -30.44
N ILE A 78 -4.11 21.80 -29.27
CA ILE A 78 -4.85 23.05 -29.01
C ILE A 78 -4.06 24.26 -29.51
N ILE A 79 -2.73 24.24 -29.41
CA ILE A 79 -1.86 25.33 -29.85
C ILE A 79 -1.87 25.44 -31.38
N ASP A 80 -1.64 24.34 -32.08
CA ASP A 80 -1.61 24.25 -33.53
C ASP A 80 -2.06 22.86 -34.01
N PRO A 81 -3.37 22.69 -34.32
CA PRO A 81 -3.91 21.41 -34.76
C PRO A 81 -3.28 20.88 -36.07
N GLU A 82 -2.92 21.78 -37.00
CA GLU A 82 -2.33 21.36 -38.26
C GLU A 82 -0.89 20.84 -38.07
N LYS A 83 -0.14 21.51 -37.23
CA LYS A 83 1.22 21.09 -36.86
C LYS A 83 1.19 19.77 -36.09
N TRP A 84 0.22 19.63 -35.18
CA TRP A 84 -0.01 18.36 -34.46
C TRP A 84 -0.26 17.20 -35.42
N ASN A 85 -1.13 17.38 -36.38
CA ASN A 85 -1.42 16.34 -37.38
C ASN A 85 -0.18 15.93 -38.20
N ARG A 86 0.75 16.86 -38.45
CA ARG A 86 2.04 16.55 -39.09
C ARG A 86 2.94 15.69 -38.17
N VAL A 87 2.99 16.01 -36.88
CA VAL A 87 3.75 15.24 -35.88
C VAL A 87 3.18 13.81 -35.77
N VAL A 88 1.86 13.65 -35.69
CA VAL A 88 1.21 12.35 -35.65
C VAL A 88 1.55 11.52 -36.90
N LYS A 89 1.49 12.15 -38.07
CA LYS A 89 1.85 11.49 -39.32
C LYS A 89 3.31 11.04 -39.32
N GLU A 90 4.24 11.91 -38.94
CA GLU A 90 5.67 11.58 -38.87
C GLU A 90 5.94 10.44 -37.88
N TYR A 91 5.26 10.42 -36.74
CA TYR A 91 5.37 9.35 -35.78
C TYR A 91 5.03 7.98 -36.38
N HIS A 92 3.90 7.89 -37.10
CA HIS A 92 3.49 6.65 -37.76
C HIS A 92 4.38 6.23 -38.95
N GLU A 93 5.02 7.19 -39.62
CA GLU A 93 5.92 6.94 -40.77
C GLU A 93 7.36 6.62 -40.35
N THR A 94 7.74 6.85 -39.08
CA THR A 94 9.10 6.67 -38.56
C THR A 94 9.17 5.56 -37.51
N PRO A 95 9.54 4.32 -37.89
CA PRO A 95 9.66 3.23 -36.93
C PRO A 95 10.60 3.56 -35.75
N GLY A 96 10.15 3.42 -34.54
CA GLY A 96 10.92 3.67 -33.32
C GLY A 96 11.04 5.15 -32.94
N ALA A 97 10.31 6.05 -33.59
CA ALA A 97 10.22 7.45 -33.16
C ALA A 97 9.57 7.55 -31.75
N SER A 98 10.07 8.47 -30.94
CA SER A 98 9.41 8.88 -29.70
C SER A 98 8.46 10.04 -30.00
N ILE A 99 7.20 9.92 -29.57
CA ILE A 99 6.23 11.02 -29.72
C ILE A 99 6.69 12.27 -28.97
N LEU A 100 7.27 12.12 -27.78
CA LEU A 100 7.73 13.25 -26.98
C LEU A 100 8.95 13.94 -27.59
N ASP A 101 9.85 13.20 -28.27
CA ASP A 101 10.98 13.82 -28.99
C ASP A 101 10.47 14.63 -30.18
N LEU A 102 9.49 14.13 -30.91
CA LEU A 102 8.87 14.86 -32.03
C LEU A 102 8.15 16.13 -31.52
N VAL A 103 7.40 16.02 -30.41
CA VAL A 103 6.71 17.17 -29.81
C VAL A 103 7.72 18.20 -29.27
N SER A 104 8.77 17.72 -28.62
CA SER A 104 9.84 18.61 -28.12
C SER A 104 10.50 19.39 -29.26
N ARG A 105 10.82 18.73 -30.37
CA ARG A 105 11.42 19.35 -31.54
C ARG A 105 10.48 20.38 -32.19
N GLU A 106 9.21 20.04 -32.35
CA GLU A 106 8.27 20.86 -33.10
C GLU A 106 7.61 21.97 -32.24
N PHE A 107 7.30 21.68 -31.00
CA PHE A 107 6.54 22.57 -30.12
C PHE A 107 7.36 23.13 -28.95
N GLY A 108 8.53 22.56 -28.65
CA GLY A 108 9.28 22.88 -27.44
C GLY A 108 8.57 22.44 -26.16
N LEU A 109 7.77 21.37 -26.25
CA LEU A 109 6.95 20.86 -25.15
C LEU A 109 7.23 19.40 -24.85
N THR A 110 6.98 19.02 -23.61
CA THR A 110 6.90 17.62 -23.16
C THR A 110 5.77 17.48 -22.14
N VAL A 111 5.34 16.23 -21.84
CA VAL A 111 4.36 16.03 -20.76
C VAL A 111 4.99 16.33 -19.40
N ALA A 112 4.19 16.87 -18.51
CA ALA A 112 4.63 17.21 -17.16
C ALA A 112 4.80 15.93 -16.32
N PRO A 113 5.97 15.69 -15.71
CA PRO A 113 6.16 14.61 -14.76
C PRO A 113 5.17 14.67 -13.59
N ALA A 114 4.73 13.51 -13.12
CA ALA A 114 3.96 13.42 -11.89
C ALA A 114 4.84 13.66 -10.66
N PHE A 115 4.24 13.97 -9.51
CA PHE A 115 4.92 14.09 -8.23
C PHE A 115 3.95 13.79 -7.08
N SER A 116 4.47 13.68 -5.85
CA SER A 116 3.70 13.39 -4.65
C SER A 116 2.53 14.36 -4.47
N ASP A 117 1.38 13.84 -4.08
CA ASP A 117 0.19 14.63 -3.76
C ASP A 117 0.29 15.38 -2.41
N HIS A 118 1.34 15.14 -1.64
CA HIS A 118 1.61 15.84 -0.38
C HIS A 118 2.38 17.15 -0.59
N ILE A 119 1.96 18.17 0.13
CA ILE A 119 2.63 19.48 0.12
C ILE A 119 4.00 19.34 0.78
N ASN A 120 5.02 19.95 0.17
CA ASN A 120 6.41 19.98 0.66
C ASN A 120 7.02 18.57 0.86
N ASP A 121 6.56 17.58 0.09
CA ASP A 121 7.23 16.30 0.02
C ASP A 121 8.59 16.45 -0.68
N VAL A 122 9.62 15.86 -0.10
CA VAL A 122 11.00 15.93 -0.62
C VAL A 122 11.27 15.00 -1.79
N GLN A 123 10.30 14.16 -2.17
CA GLN A 123 10.45 13.26 -3.30
C GLN A 123 10.66 14.05 -4.61
N PRO A 124 11.57 13.59 -5.48
CA PRO A 124 11.73 14.18 -6.81
C PRO A 124 10.51 13.88 -7.69
N PRO A 125 10.32 14.63 -8.80
CA PRO A 125 9.29 14.29 -9.78
C PRO A 125 9.51 12.88 -10.35
N TRP A 126 8.41 12.19 -10.64
CA TRP A 126 8.39 10.88 -11.28
C TRP A 126 8.38 11.07 -12.80
N THR A 127 9.56 10.92 -13.42
CA THR A 127 9.77 11.31 -14.82
C THR A 127 9.27 10.28 -15.84
N ASP A 128 8.91 9.10 -15.39
CA ASP A 128 8.39 7.97 -16.19
C ASP A 128 6.86 8.00 -16.33
N VAL A 129 6.17 8.82 -15.51
CA VAL A 129 4.71 8.94 -15.50
C VAL A 129 4.25 10.40 -15.48
N THR A 130 3.04 10.63 -15.96
CA THR A 130 2.34 11.92 -15.96
C THR A 130 0.92 11.74 -15.40
N PHE A 131 0.29 12.80 -14.89
CA PHE A 131 -1.08 12.76 -14.41
C PHE A 131 -2.10 12.91 -15.55
N PHE A 132 -3.20 12.18 -15.44
CA PHE A 132 -4.39 12.45 -16.23
C PHE A 132 -5.13 13.71 -15.76
N ARG A 133 -5.68 14.47 -16.68
CA ARG A 133 -6.61 15.58 -16.42
C ARG A 133 -8.00 15.04 -16.17
N MET A 134 -8.39 14.90 -14.91
CA MET A 134 -9.71 14.39 -14.51
C MET A 134 -10.84 15.35 -14.89
N TYR A 135 -10.55 16.64 -14.93
CA TYR A 135 -11.46 17.72 -15.31
C TYR A 135 -10.83 18.61 -16.39
N MET A 136 -11.65 19.16 -17.28
CA MET A 136 -11.19 20.00 -18.38
C MET A 136 -11.01 21.47 -17.97
N ASP A 137 -11.53 21.86 -16.81
CA ASP A 137 -11.35 23.18 -16.17
C ASP A 137 -10.46 23.05 -14.91
N HIS A 138 -10.10 24.20 -14.34
CA HIS A 138 -9.37 24.25 -13.08
C HIS A 138 -10.29 23.93 -11.90
N PRO A 139 -9.75 23.43 -10.77
CA PRO A 139 -10.54 23.16 -9.57
C PRO A 139 -11.33 24.39 -9.13
N VAL A 140 -12.64 24.19 -8.85
CA VAL A 140 -13.55 25.30 -8.48
C VAL A 140 -13.05 26.09 -7.27
N GLU A 141 -12.57 25.37 -6.26
CA GLU A 141 -12.05 25.98 -5.03
C GLU A 141 -10.80 26.86 -5.28
N SER A 142 -10.04 26.55 -6.32
CA SER A 142 -8.78 27.23 -6.64
C SER A 142 -8.97 28.42 -7.57
N GLN A 143 -10.04 28.44 -8.37
CA GLN A 143 -10.29 29.49 -9.38
C GLN A 143 -10.29 30.92 -8.79
N LYS A 144 -10.76 31.08 -7.55
CA LYS A 144 -10.77 32.38 -6.86
C LYS A 144 -9.39 32.96 -6.60
N TYR A 145 -8.35 32.12 -6.59
CA TYR A 145 -6.96 32.55 -6.37
C TYR A 145 -6.22 32.85 -7.67
N LEU A 146 -6.79 32.50 -8.82
CA LEU A 146 -6.19 32.71 -10.13
C LEU A 146 -6.36 34.15 -10.65
N GLY A 147 -7.09 35.00 -9.92
CA GLY A 147 -7.26 36.42 -10.26
C GLY A 147 -7.95 36.67 -11.61
N GLY A 148 -8.75 35.74 -12.11
CA GLY A 148 -9.41 35.87 -13.42
C GLY A 148 -8.47 35.67 -14.62
N GLN A 149 -7.23 35.24 -14.40
CA GLN A 149 -6.29 34.92 -15.48
C GLN A 149 -6.70 33.60 -16.16
N GLU A 150 -6.65 33.59 -17.48
CA GLU A 150 -6.75 32.37 -18.26
C GLU A 150 -5.37 31.70 -18.25
N LEU A 151 -5.28 30.55 -17.60
CA LEU A 151 -4.05 29.78 -17.45
C LEU A 151 -4.17 28.44 -18.18
N PRO A 152 -3.06 27.92 -18.74
CA PRO A 152 -3.05 26.55 -19.23
C PRO A 152 -3.27 25.56 -18.08
N PRO A 153 -3.70 24.33 -18.37
CA PRO A 153 -3.77 23.26 -17.37
C PRO A 153 -2.43 23.05 -16.71
N TYR A 154 -2.41 22.90 -15.38
CA TYR A 154 -1.19 22.68 -14.60
C TYR A 154 -1.37 21.55 -13.58
N ILE A 155 -0.26 20.96 -13.14
CA ILE A 155 -0.23 20.02 -12.01
C ILE A 155 0.15 20.78 -10.75
N LEU A 156 -0.68 20.68 -9.72
CA LEU A 156 -0.42 21.18 -8.38
C LEU A 156 -1.17 20.30 -7.38
N PHE A 157 -0.94 20.43 -6.07
CA PHE A 157 -1.54 19.63 -5.02
C PHE A 157 -3.08 19.57 -5.08
N ASP A 158 -3.74 20.64 -5.51
CA ASP A 158 -5.18 20.71 -5.71
C ASP A 158 -5.65 19.94 -6.97
N THR A 159 -4.91 19.98 -8.06
CA THR A 159 -5.26 19.22 -9.27
C THR A 159 -4.94 17.75 -9.15
N ILE A 160 -3.93 17.38 -8.35
CA ILE A 160 -3.62 15.97 -8.05
C ILE A 160 -4.70 15.35 -7.19
N LYS A 161 -5.13 16.05 -6.11
CA LYS A 161 -6.23 15.62 -5.21
C LYS A 161 -7.60 15.94 -5.79
N SER A 162 -7.91 15.39 -6.96
CA SER A 162 -9.18 15.63 -7.66
C SER A 162 -10.42 15.11 -6.92
N ASN A 163 -10.25 14.32 -5.87
CA ASN A 163 -11.31 13.96 -4.93
C ASN A 163 -11.76 15.14 -4.04
N LEU A 164 -10.80 15.99 -3.64
CA LEU A 164 -11.05 17.18 -2.80
C LEU A 164 -11.32 18.43 -3.64
N TYR A 165 -10.66 18.55 -4.78
CA TYR A 165 -10.65 19.73 -5.62
C TYR A 165 -11.19 19.41 -7.00
N LYS A 166 -12.53 19.42 -7.12
CA LYS A 166 -13.21 19.08 -8.36
C LYS A 166 -13.28 20.28 -9.30
N GLY A 167 -13.22 19.99 -10.62
CA GLY A 167 -13.68 20.93 -11.66
C GLY A 167 -15.17 20.79 -11.90
N ASN A 168 -15.71 21.69 -12.73
CA ASN A 168 -17.10 21.62 -13.21
C ASN A 168 -17.25 20.78 -14.47
N ILE A 169 -16.19 20.66 -15.26
CA ILE A 169 -16.22 20.01 -16.57
C ILE A 169 -15.43 18.70 -16.50
N ILE A 170 -16.17 17.60 -16.38
CA ILE A 170 -15.59 16.26 -16.34
C ILE A 170 -14.94 15.94 -17.70
N ASN A 171 -13.80 15.30 -17.70
CA ASN A 171 -13.20 14.70 -18.88
C ASN A 171 -13.89 13.37 -19.19
N GLU A 172 -15.07 13.43 -19.81
CA GLU A 172 -15.93 12.26 -20.05
C GLU A 172 -15.26 11.17 -20.88
N GLY A 173 -14.45 11.54 -21.88
CA GLY A 173 -13.70 10.57 -22.69
C GLY A 173 -12.73 9.77 -21.84
N LEU A 174 -11.96 10.45 -21.00
CA LEU A 174 -11.03 9.83 -20.07
C LEU A 174 -11.76 8.95 -19.05
N TRP A 175 -12.84 9.46 -18.42
CA TRP A 175 -13.59 8.70 -17.42
C TRP A 175 -14.21 7.44 -17.99
N ALA A 176 -14.72 7.51 -19.24
CA ALA A 176 -15.22 6.34 -19.94
C ALA A 176 -14.12 5.31 -20.18
N THR A 177 -12.95 5.74 -20.65
CA THR A 177 -11.78 4.88 -20.88
C THR A 177 -11.33 4.20 -19.59
N LEU A 178 -11.11 4.96 -18.51
CA LEU A 178 -10.68 4.44 -17.22
C LEU A 178 -11.69 3.45 -16.62
N SER A 179 -12.99 3.72 -16.79
CA SER A 179 -14.05 2.85 -16.28
C SER A 179 -14.18 1.54 -17.05
N ASN A 180 -13.61 1.44 -18.24
CA ASN A 180 -13.64 0.24 -19.08
C ASN A 180 -12.36 -0.60 -19.02
N ILE A 181 -11.33 -0.16 -18.30
CA ILE A 181 -10.09 -0.92 -18.15
C ILE A 181 -10.39 -2.32 -17.55
N ILE A 182 -11.06 -2.36 -16.41
CA ILE A 182 -11.33 -3.64 -15.72
C ILE A 182 -12.26 -4.53 -16.55
N PRO A 183 -13.39 -4.08 -17.09
CA PRO A 183 -14.20 -4.86 -18.03
C PRO A 183 -13.39 -5.48 -19.17
N PHE A 184 -12.46 -4.73 -19.76
CA PHE A 184 -11.55 -5.28 -20.78
C PHE A 184 -10.71 -6.44 -20.26
N TYR A 185 -10.09 -6.30 -19.10
CA TYR A 185 -9.27 -7.36 -18.52
C TYR A 185 -10.10 -8.56 -18.02
N GLN A 186 -11.32 -8.34 -17.52
CA GLN A 186 -12.25 -9.41 -17.18
C GLN A 186 -12.60 -10.27 -18.41
N GLN A 187 -12.93 -9.62 -19.52
CA GLN A 187 -13.36 -10.29 -20.75
C GLN A 187 -12.21 -11.03 -21.45
N ASN A 188 -11.01 -10.46 -21.45
CA ASN A 188 -9.89 -11.01 -22.19
C ASN A 188 -9.00 -11.95 -21.37
N TYR A 189 -8.93 -11.78 -20.06
CA TYR A 189 -7.98 -12.49 -19.20
C TYR A 189 -8.61 -13.14 -17.97
N GLY A 190 -9.89 -12.89 -17.70
CA GLY A 190 -10.62 -13.55 -16.62
C GLY A 190 -10.08 -13.20 -15.23
N ILE A 191 -9.73 -11.94 -14.98
CA ILE A 191 -9.26 -11.48 -13.68
C ILE A 191 -10.40 -11.47 -12.64
N ASP A 192 -10.06 -11.68 -11.37
CA ASP A 192 -11.01 -11.80 -10.25
C ASP A 192 -11.04 -10.58 -9.33
N GLY A 193 -10.13 -9.63 -9.53
CA GLY A 193 -10.05 -8.43 -8.71
C GLY A 193 -9.03 -7.42 -9.20
N ALA A 194 -9.02 -6.24 -8.56
CA ALA A 194 -8.06 -5.19 -8.84
C ALA A 194 -7.69 -4.39 -7.58
N ARG A 195 -6.42 -3.98 -7.49
CA ARG A 195 -6.02 -2.86 -6.64
C ARG A 195 -6.13 -1.58 -7.48
N ILE A 196 -6.67 -0.52 -6.90
CA ILE A 196 -6.73 0.80 -7.53
C ILE A 196 -5.66 1.68 -6.92
N ASP A 197 -4.66 2.01 -7.74
CA ASP A 197 -3.55 2.88 -7.40
C ASP A 197 -4.02 4.32 -7.25
N MET A 198 -3.51 5.04 -6.23
CA MET A 198 -3.87 6.42 -5.91
C MET A 198 -5.39 6.70 -5.89
N GLY A 199 -6.21 5.68 -5.60
CA GLY A 199 -7.66 5.80 -5.56
C GLY A 199 -8.16 6.86 -4.56
N HIS A 200 -7.40 7.10 -3.50
CA HIS A 200 -7.65 8.16 -2.51
C HIS A 200 -7.55 9.58 -3.08
N ALA A 201 -6.97 9.77 -4.26
CA ALA A 201 -6.87 11.05 -4.96
C ALA A 201 -7.93 11.25 -6.07
N LEU A 202 -8.67 10.17 -6.40
CA LEU A 202 -9.66 10.18 -7.48
C LEU A 202 -11.05 10.63 -6.98
N PRO A 203 -11.86 11.27 -7.84
CA PRO A 203 -13.26 11.55 -7.52
C PRO A 203 -14.03 10.28 -7.17
N SER A 204 -14.81 10.30 -6.09
CA SER A 204 -15.62 9.15 -5.67
C SER A 204 -16.58 8.67 -6.77
N GLU A 205 -17.11 9.59 -7.57
CA GLU A 205 -17.99 9.29 -8.69
C GLU A 205 -17.28 8.43 -9.76
N LEU A 206 -16.00 8.71 -10.04
CA LEU A 206 -15.21 7.89 -10.95
C LEU A 206 -14.92 6.50 -10.35
N ILE A 207 -14.55 6.43 -9.07
CA ILE A 207 -14.36 5.16 -8.37
C ILE A 207 -15.64 4.32 -8.42
N HIS A 208 -16.79 4.92 -8.10
CA HIS A 208 -18.09 4.22 -8.19
C HIS A 208 -18.36 3.71 -9.59
N ARG A 209 -18.06 4.49 -10.64
CA ARG A 209 -18.24 4.10 -12.04
C ARG A 209 -17.33 2.92 -12.42
N ILE A 210 -16.06 2.95 -12.02
CA ILE A 210 -15.09 1.84 -12.22
C ILE A 210 -15.61 0.56 -11.56
N ILE A 211 -15.98 0.65 -10.28
CA ILE A 211 -16.44 -0.49 -9.48
C ILE A 211 -17.77 -1.04 -10.04
N ALA A 212 -18.72 -0.19 -10.38
CA ALA A 212 -20.00 -0.60 -10.93
C ALA A 212 -19.85 -1.33 -12.28
N ASN A 213 -19.00 -0.82 -13.18
CA ASN A 213 -18.75 -1.45 -14.47
C ASN A 213 -18.15 -2.86 -14.30
N ALA A 214 -17.17 -3.01 -13.41
CA ALA A 214 -16.56 -4.31 -13.13
C ALA A 214 -17.58 -5.30 -12.53
N ARG A 215 -18.40 -4.86 -11.57
CA ARG A 215 -19.42 -5.71 -10.91
C ARG A 215 -20.64 -6.01 -11.76
N THR A 216 -20.80 -5.32 -12.87
CA THR A 216 -21.80 -5.72 -13.88
C THR A 216 -21.42 -7.05 -14.53
N ASN A 217 -20.14 -7.32 -14.72
CA ASN A 217 -19.64 -8.57 -15.28
C ASN A 217 -19.45 -9.66 -14.21
N ASP A 218 -18.98 -9.29 -13.03
CA ASP A 218 -18.76 -10.19 -11.88
C ASP A 218 -19.14 -9.47 -10.59
N PRO A 219 -20.32 -9.77 -10.00
CA PRO A 219 -20.79 -9.15 -8.75
C PRO A 219 -19.83 -9.35 -7.56
N ASP A 220 -19.02 -10.42 -7.56
CA ASP A 220 -18.08 -10.76 -6.51
C ASP A 220 -16.67 -10.21 -6.77
N PHE A 221 -16.49 -9.39 -7.80
CA PHE A 221 -15.19 -8.80 -8.16
C PHE A 221 -14.62 -8.00 -7.00
N CYS A 222 -13.40 -8.35 -6.59
CA CYS A 222 -12.75 -7.82 -5.40
C CYS A 222 -11.93 -6.56 -5.70
N PHE A 223 -12.10 -5.53 -4.86
CA PHE A 223 -11.35 -4.28 -4.95
C PHE A 223 -10.51 -4.01 -3.70
N ILE A 224 -9.25 -3.64 -3.91
CA ILE A 224 -8.30 -3.22 -2.89
C ILE A 224 -8.01 -1.73 -3.08
N ALA A 225 -8.19 -0.94 -2.03
CA ALA A 225 -7.78 0.46 -2.05
C ALA A 225 -6.30 0.59 -1.66
N GLU A 226 -5.57 1.41 -2.40
CA GLU A 226 -4.35 2.00 -1.88
C GLU A 226 -4.72 3.12 -0.90
N GLU A 227 -5.17 2.70 0.26
CA GLU A 227 -5.42 3.57 1.40
C GLU A 227 -4.50 3.10 2.53
N LEU A 228 -3.60 3.98 2.93
CA LEU A 228 -2.57 3.67 3.92
C LEU A 228 -2.97 4.12 5.32
N GLN A 229 -4.02 4.94 5.44
CA GLN A 229 -4.49 5.48 6.71
C GLN A 229 -5.74 4.74 7.16
N ASP A 230 -5.64 4.06 8.30
CA ASP A 230 -6.74 3.28 8.86
C ASP A 230 -7.99 4.13 9.15
N GLU A 231 -7.81 5.42 9.44
CA GLU A 231 -8.88 6.37 9.67
C GLU A 231 -9.79 6.55 8.44
N ASN A 232 -9.25 6.34 7.25
CA ASN A 232 -9.98 6.47 5.98
C ASN A 232 -10.63 5.15 5.53
N ALA A 233 -10.48 4.06 6.28
CA ALA A 233 -11.05 2.76 5.93
C ALA A 233 -12.56 2.81 5.68
N LYS A 234 -13.30 3.67 6.42
CA LYS A 234 -14.74 3.86 6.19
C LYS A 234 -15.02 4.51 4.84
N VAL A 235 -14.25 5.50 4.44
CA VAL A 235 -14.40 6.17 3.13
C VAL A 235 -14.12 5.18 2.01
N SER A 236 -13.08 4.37 2.13
CA SER A 236 -12.76 3.32 1.16
C SER A 236 -13.90 2.31 1.05
N ARG A 237 -14.42 1.82 2.17
CA ARG A 237 -15.58 0.92 2.18
C ARG A 237 -16.81 1.53 1.52
N ASP A 238 -17.14 2.79 1.87
CA ASP A 238 -18.30 3.51 1.34
C ASP A 238 -18.16 3.74 -0.19
N ASN A 239 -16.94 3.87 -0.69
CA ASN A 239 -16.63 3.91 -2.12
C ASN A 239 -16.73 2.53 -2.81
N GLY A 240 -16.93 1.44 -2.06
CA GLY A 240 -17.16 0.10 -2.61
C GLY A 240 -15.95 -0.83 -2.60
N TYR A 241 -14.83 -0.44 -2.00
CA TYR A 241 -13.68 -1.32 -1.81
C TYR A 241 -13.97 -2.43 -0.81
N ASN A 242 -13.36 -3.59 -1.01
CA ASN A 242 -13.48 -4.75 -0.14
C ASN A 242 -12.46 -4.72 0.99
N MET A 243 -11.28 -4.14 0.77
CA MET A 243 -10.21 -4.02 1.74
C MET A 243 -9.29 -2.83 1.42
N ILE A 244 -8.44 -2.48 2.38
CA ILE A 244 -7.39 -1.45 2.26
C ILE A 244 -6.01 -2.05 2.48
N ILE A 245 -4.95 -1.36 2.08
CA ILE A 245 -3.57 -1.73 2.42
C ILE A 245 -3.30 -1.47 3.91
N GLY A 246 -3.66 -0.30 4.43
CA GLY A 246 -3.46 0.07 5.83
C GLY A 246 -2.00 0.26 6.24
N TYR A 247 -1.78 0.40 7.54
CA TYR A 247 -0.45 0.68 8.12
C TYR A 247 0.47 -0.54 8.30
N GLY A 248 0.12 -1.71 7.74
CA GLY A 248 0.86 -2.94 7.95
C GLY A 248 2.36 -2.85 7.70
N PHE A 249 2.78 -2.02 6.77
CA PHE A 249 4.18 -1.82 6.43
C PHE A 249 5.01 -1.04 7.49
N PHE A 250 4.36 -0.42 8.49
CA PHE A 250 5.02 0.23 9.63
C PHE A 250 5.23 -0.69 10.83
N GLN A 251 5.04 -1.97 10.70
CA GLN A 251 5.24 -2.92 11.79
C GLN A 251 6.72 -3.01 12.19
N GLU A 252 7.09 -2.23 13.18
CA GLU A 252 8.41 -2.24 13.80
C GLU A 252 8.27 -2.41 15.32
N PRO A 253 8.60 -3.58 15.87
CA PRO A 253 8.38 -3.86 17.29
C PRO A 253 9.15 -2.95 18.26
N ARG A 254 10.29 -2.41 17.82
CA ARG A 254 11.21 -1.68 18.67
C ARG A 254 11.06 -0.19 18.69
N THR A 255 10.90 0.40 17.52
CA THR A 255 10.96 1.85 17.34
C THR A 255 9.71 2.53 17.92
N TYR A 256 8.64 1.76 18.05
CA TYR A 256 7.35 2.26 18.53
C TYR A 256 6.72 1.17 19.38
N GLU A 257 7.01 1.18 20.66
CA GLU A 257 6.63 0.17 21.65
C GLU A 257 5.22 -0.40 21.50
N HIS A 258 4.35 0.30 20.76
CA HIS A 258 2.96 -0.10 20.61
C HIS A 258 2.44 -0.05 19.16
N ARG A 259 3.23 0.28 18.14
CA ARG A 259 2.68 0.36 16.76
C ARG A 259 2.25 -0.99 16.22
N THR A 260 3.07 -2.02 16.35
CA THR A 260 2.73 -3.37 15.92
C THR A 260 1.54 -3.89 16.72
N HIS A 261 1.55 -3.75 18.04
CA HIS A 261 0.41 -4.10 18.90
C HIS A 261 -0.83 -3.32 18.51
N LYS A 262 -0.71 -1.99 18.43
CA LYS A 262 -1.81 -1.11 18.09
C LYS A 262 -2.43 -1.50 16.75
N PHE A 263 -1.65 -1.63 15.70
CA PHE A 263 -2.12 -2.03 14.38
C PHE A 263 -2.82 -3.40 14.43
N MET A 264 -2.17 -4.41 15.02
CA MET A 264 -2.70 -5.76 15.04
C MET A 264 -3.97 -5.90 15.88
N TYR A 265 -4.12 -5.14 16.98
CA TYR A 265 -5.32 -5.19 17.80
C TYR A 265 -6.42 -4.25 17.30
N ASP A 266 -6.07 -3.06 16.79
CA ASP A 266 -7.04 -2.07 16.34
C ASP A 266 -7.66 -2.44 14.98
N SER A 267 -6.98 -3.22 14.16
CA SER A 267 -7.49 -3.72 12.87
C SER A 267 -8.87 -4.38 12.97
N ARG A 268 -9.17 -5.02 14.12
CA ARG A 268 -10.50 -5.62 14.38
C ARG A 268 -11.66 -4.62 14.38
N HIS A 269 -11.37 -3.33 14.58
CA HIS A 269 -12.36 -2.26 14.62
C HIS A 269 -12.54 -1.57 13.27
N LEU A 270 -11.71 -1.90 12.29
CA LEU A 270 -11.82 -1.34 10.96
C LEU A 270 -13.07 -1.88 10.25
N PRO A 271 -13.74 -1.04 9.47
CA PRO A 271 -14.98 -1.39 8.78
C PRO A 271 -14.77 -2.36 7.60
N CYS A 272 -13.54 -2.57 7.17
CA CYS A 272 -13.15 -3.54 6.15
C CYS A 272 -11.82 -4.20 6.51
N PRO A 273 -11.51 -5.37 5.96
CA PRO A 273 -10.21 -6.02 6.13
C PRO A 273 -9.05 -5.14 5.67
N VAL A 274 -7.87 -5.41 6.24
CA VAL A 274 -6.61 -4.74 5.93
C VAL A 274 -5.55 -5.76 5.52
N PHE A 275 -4.57 -5.37 4.70
CA PHE A 275 -3.43 -6.23 4.44
C PHE A 275 -2.66 -6.51 5.73
N ALA A 276 -2.57 -7.79 6.06
CA ALA A 276 -1.73 -8.30 7.12
C ALA A 276 -0.35 -8.64 6.52
N GLY A 277 0.45 -7.63 6.29
CA GLY A 277 1.80 -7.74 5.73
C GLY A 277 2.69 -6.65 6.29
N GLY A 278 3.97 -6.93 6.48
CA GLY A 278 4.93 -6.01 7.07
C GLY A 278 5.72 -5.20 6.05
N GLU A 279 5.53 -5.46 4.77
CA GLU A 279 6.14 -4.72 3.66
C GLU A 279 5.21 -4.73 2.45
N THR A 280 5.42 -3.79 1.53
CA THR A 280 4.78 -3.72 0.21
C THR A 280 5.85 -3.49 -0.86
N HIS A 281 5.45 -3.39 -2.13
CA HIS A 281 6.37 -3.02 -3.22
C HIS A 281 6.87 -1.57 -3.12
N ASP A 282 6.20 -0.70 -2.36
CA ASP A 282 6.54 0.72 -2.19
C ASP A 282 7.25 1.03 -0.88
N THR A 283 7.61 0.02 -0.08
CA THR A 283 8.16 0.21 1.26
C THR A 283 9.50 -0.51 1.43
N PRO A 284 10.30 -0.14 2.46
CA PRO A 284 11.48 -0.88 2.83
C PRO A 284 11.16 -2.35 3.14
N ARG A 285 12.06 -3.25 2.75
CA ARG A 285 11.95 -4.68 3.02
C ARG A 285 11.99 -4.97 4.52
N LEU A 286 11.16 -5.88 5.00
CA LEU A 286 11.21 -6.33 6.40
C LEU A 286 12.57 -6.88 6.79
N ALA A 287 13.17 -7.72 5.94
CA ALA A 287 14.47 -8.33 6.22
C ALA A 287 15.64 -7.33 6.20
N ALA A 288 15.42 -6.11 5.68
CA ALA A 288 16.41 -5.03 5.72
C ALA A 288 16.31 -4.16 6.99
N ARG A 289 15.22 -4.29 7.75
CA ARG A 289 14.99 -3.52 8.98
C ARG A 289 15.76 -4.11 10.17
N GLU A 290 15.82 -3.35 11.27
CA GLU A 290 16.41 -3.85 12.52
C GLU A 290 15.66 -5.11 13.00
N GLY A 291 16.43 -6.15 13.36
CA GLY A 291 15.89 -7.49 13.60
C GLY A 291 15.97 -8.44 12.39
N GLY A 292 16.11 -7.90 11.17
CA GLY A 292 16.42 -8.66 9.97
C GLY A 292 15.46 -9.82 9.72
N ARG A 293 16.02 -11.01 9.46
CA ARG A 293 15.24 -12.23 9.19
C ARG A 293 14.36 -12.66 10.36
N THR A 294 14.82 -12.43 11.60
CA THR A 294 14.07 -12.76 12.82
C THR A 294 12.77 -11.96 12.85
N LEU A 295 12.86 -10.64 12.63
CA LEU A 295 11.69 -9.76 12.51
C LEU A 295 10.77 -10.18 11.36
N SER A 296 11.34 -10.41 10.18
CA SER A 296 10.57 -10.80 9.00
C SER A 296 9.79 -12.09 9.22
N LYS A 297 10.42 -13.12 9.80
CA LYS A 297 9.76 -14.40 10.13
C LYS A 297 8.65 -14.21 11.16
N MET A 298 8.94 -13.51 12.26
CA MET A 298 7.98 -13.25 13.33
C MET A 298 6.73 -12.53 12.82
N LEU A 299 6.90 -11.40 12.13
CA LEU A 299 5.78 -10.62 11.60
C LEU A 299 5.00 -11.38 10.54
N THR A 300 5.68 -12.11 9.65
CA THR A 300 5.01 -12.93 8.64
C THR A 300 4.08 -13.96 9.27
N VAL A 301 4.54 -14.67 10.31
CA VAL A 301 3.70 -15.66 11.00
C VAL A 301 2.57 -14.99 11.79
N MET A 302 2.84 -13.90 12.51
CA MET A 302 1.79 -13.18 13.26
C MET A 302 0.71 -12.62 12.34
N ASN A 303 1.09 -12.09 11.19
CA ASN A 303 0.16 -11.57 10.19
C ASN A 303 -0.76 -12.66 9.60
N MET A 304 -0.35 -13.92 9.59
CA MET A 304 -1.23 -15.03 9.20
C MET A 304 -2.45 -15.19 10.12
N PHE A 305 -2.38 -14.68 11.33
CA PHE A 305 -3.43 -14.82 12.35
C PHE A 305 -3.97 -13.49 12.86
N MET A 306 -3.59 -12.37 12.24
CA MET A 306 -4.07 -11.05 12.64
C MET A 306 -5.59 -10.93 12.46
N PRO A 307 -6.34 -10.44 13.47
CA PRO A 307 -7.79 -10.24 13.35
C PRO A 307 -8.10 -9.21 12.24
N ASN A 308 -9.16 -9.48 11.47
CA ASN A 308 -9.56 -8.65 10.31
C ASN A 308 -8.44 -8.46 9.26
N GLY A 309 -7.40 -9.30 9.32
CA GLY A 309 -6.26 -9.25 8.40
C GLY A 309 -6.41 -10.22 7.25
N VAL A 310 -6.05 -9.79 6.05
CA VAL A 310 -5.83 -10.65 4.89
C VAL A 310 -4.32 -10.85 4.75
N PRO A 311 -3.80 -12.06 5.04
CA PRO A 311 -2.37 -12.32 4.94
C PRO A 311 -1.82 -11.94 3.56
N PHE A 312 -0.77 -11.15 3.56
CA PHE A 312 -0.10 -10.66 2.37
C PHE A 312 1.40 -10.94 2.45
N ILE A 313 1.93 -11.54 1.40
CA ILE A 313 3.36 -11.82 1.23
C ILE A 313 3.82 -11.07 -0.02
N ASN A 314 4.67 -10.07 0.17
CA ASN A 314 5.27 -9.34 -0.93
C ASN A 314 6.31 -10.23 -1.63
N SER A 315 6.40 -10.12 -2.96
CA SER A 315 7.36 -10.91 -3.75
C SER A 315 8.79 -10.70 -3.27
N GLY A 316 9.47 -11.78 -2.86
CA GLY A 316 10.80 -11.78 -2.25
C GLY A 316 10.80 -11.82 -0.72
N GLN A 317 9.72 -11.46 -0.06
CA GLN A 317 9.61 -11.56 1.41
C GLN A 317 9.83 -13.00 1.87
N GLU A 318 9.32 -13.98 1.11
CA GLU A 318 9.43 -15.41 1.38
C GLU A 318 10.88 -15.93 1.36
N VAL A 319 11.80 -15.19 0.77
CA VAL A 319 13.24 -15.53 0.73
C VAL A 319 14.09 -14.53 1.49
N TYR A 320 13.50 -13.71 2.33
CA TYR A 320 14.16 -12.64 3.08
C TYR A 320 14.95 -11.67 2.20
N GLU A 321 14.35 -11.27 1.09
CA GLU A 321 14.97 -10.29 0.20
C GLU A 321 15.13 -8.94 0.91
N ILE A 322 16.28 -8.31 0.70
CA ILE A 322 16.61 -7.00 1.24
C ILE A 322 16.71 -5.91 0.17
N GLN A 323 16.80 -6.32 -1.11
CA GLN A 323 16.81 -5.36 -2.22
C GLN A 323 15.44 -4.68 -2.30
N PRO A 324 15.35 -3.35 -2.25
CA PRO A 324 14.08 -2.64 -2.37
C PRO A 324 13.48 -2.83 -3.77
N MET A 325 12.15 -2.88 -3.85
CA MET A 325 11.44 -2.91 -5.13
C MET A 325 11.28 -1.49 -5.70
N ASN A 326 11.01 -0.54 -4.83
CA ASN A 326 10.83 0.87 -5.13
C ASN A 326 11.39 1.71 -3.98
N THR A 327 11.61 3.00 -4.21
CA THR A 327 12.01 4.00 -3.20
C THR A 327 10.82 4.83 -2.73
N GLY A 328 9.61 4.28 -2.79
CA GLY A 328 8.38 4.99 -2.48
C GLY A 328 8.24 5.36 -1.00
N LEU A 329 7.24 4.80 -0.37
CA LEU A 329 6.79 5.17 0.97
C LEU A 329 7.81 4.81 2.05
N ASP A 330 8.06 5.76 2.96
CA ASP A 330 8.90 5.60 4.15
C ASP A 330 10.37 5.19 3.88
N CYS A 331 10.81 5.25 2.62
CA CYS A 331 12.19 5.04 2.25
C CYS A 331 13.03 6.29 2.53
N ARG A 332 13.98 6.16 3.45
CA ARG A 332 15.04 7.17 3.62
C ARG A 332 16.07 7.02 2.51
N ASN A 333 16.78 8.10 2.20
CA ASN A 333 17.76 8.13 1.10
C ASN A 333 18.81 7.01 1.12
N TYR A 334 19.11 6.42 2.28
CA TYR A 334 20.07 5.32 2.41
C TYR A 334 19.45 3.92 2.27
N GLU A 335 18.13 3.78 2.34
CA GLU A 335 17.46 2.46 2.36
C GLU A 335 17.42 1.80 0.98
N GLN A 336 17.56 2.56 -0.09
CA GLN A 336 17.79 2.01 -1.43
C GLN A 336 19.17 1.37 -1.62
N TYR A 337 20.11 1.59 -0.68
CA TYR A 337 21.50 1.12 -0.75
C TYR A 337 21.84 0.11 0.35
N VAL A 338 20.88 -0.70 0.76
CA VAL A 338 21.04 -1.71 1.82
C VAL A 338 21.94 -2.88 1.42
N LEU A 339 22.16 -3.09 0.13
CA LEU A 339 23.08 -4.10 -0.36
C LEU A 339 24.54 -3.64 -0.22
N PRO A 340 25.50 -4.56 -0.08
CA PRO A 340 26.91 -4.23 -0.13
C PRO A 340 27.31 -3.57 -1.47
N HIS A 341 28.23 -2.63 -1.45
CA HIS A 341 28.70 -1.90 -2.65
C HIS A 341 29.20 -2.80 -3.78
N ASN A 342 29.67 -3.99 -3.47
CA ASN A 342 30.13 -4.98 -4.47
C ASN A 342 29.03 -5.93 -4.95
N ASP A 343 27.80 -5.80 -4.44
CA ASP A 343 26.67 -6.54 -4.97
C ASP A 343 26.25 -5.98 -6.33
N ARG A 344 25.96 -6.88 -7.27
CA ARG A 344 25.56 -6.49 -8.64
C ARG A 344 24.27 -5.70 -8.70
N TYR A 345 23.45 -5.78 -7.66
CA TYR A 345 22.17 -5.07 -7.56
C TYR A 345 22.25 -3.81 -6.67
N PHE A 346 23.46 -3.44 -6.20
CA PHE A 346 23.62 -2.23 -5.41
C PHE A 346 23.06 -0.99 -6.13
N GLY A 347 22.22 -0.23 -5.44
CA GLY A 347 21.55 0.95 -5.97
C GLY A 347 20.51 0.68 -7.05
N LYS A 348 20.11 -0.58 -7.26
CA LYS A 348 19.08 -0.99 -8.20
C LYS A 348 17.76 -1.22 -7.49
N LEU A 349 16.66 -0.98 -8.19
CA LEU A 349 15.31 -1.24 -7.71
C LEU A 349 14.73 -2.45 -8.43
N ALA A 350 14.25 -3.44 -7.69
CA ALA A 350 13.83 -4.71 -8.26
C ALA A 350 12.62 -4.57 -9.21
N LEU A 351 11.78 -3.55 -9.00
CA LEU A 351 10.61 -3.29 -9.85
C LEU A 351 10.99 -2.63 -11.18
N PHE A 352 11.86 -1.62 -11.15
CA PHE A 352 12.14 -0.77 -12.31
C PHE A 352 13.37 -1.21 -13.12
N ASP A 353 14.36 -1.81 -12.48
CA ASP A 353 15.64 -2.14 -13.13
C ASP A 353 15.67 -3.52 -13.79
N LYS A 354 14.57 -4.24 -13.89
CA LYS A 354 14.46 -5.59 -14.48
C LYS A 354 15.41 -6.62 -13.88
N PHE A 355 15.81 -6.45 -12.64
CA PHE A 355 16.67 -7.40 -11.93
C PHE A 355 15.82 -8.35 -11.09
N ALA A 356 16.14 -9.63 -11.22
CA ALA A 356 15.58 -10.63 -10.35
C ALA A 356 16.05 -10.36 -8.89
N ILE A 357 15.18 -10.60 -7.96
CA ILE A 357 15.52 -10.70 -6.56
C ILE A 357 16.43 -11.92 -6.32
N HIS A 358 17.08 -11.99 -5.17
CA HIS A 358 18.08 -13.02 -4.86
C HIS A 358 17.48 -14.41 -4.59
N TYR A 359 16.55 -14.88 -5.43
CA TYR A 359 15.87 -16.16 -5.28
C TYR A 359 16.80 -17.38 -5.26
N LEU A 360 17.98 -17.29 -5.86
CA LEU A 360 18.90 -18.43 -5.97
C LEU A 360 19.72 -18.68 -4.70
N ASN A 361 19.53 -17.92 -3.63
CA ASN A 361 20.21 -18.16 -2.37
C ASN A 361 19.48 -19.22 -1.55
N HIS A 362 19.88 -20.48 -1.66
CA HIS A 362 19.29 -21.62 -0.97
C HIS A 362 19.22 -21.49 0.58
N MET A 363 20.09 -20.68 1.18
CA MET A 363 20.06 -20.41 2.62
C MET A 363 18.84 -19.58 3.07
N ARG A 364 18.03 -19.10 2.14
CA ARG A 364 16.89 -18.24 2.41
C ARG A 364 15.53 -18.95 2.32
N TRP A 365 15.50 -20.25 2.09
CA TRP A 365 14.26 -21.00 1.83
C TRP A 365 13.57 -21.54 3.09
N GLU A 366 14.00 -21.19 4.30
CA GLU A 366 13.34 -21.64 5.53
C GLU A 366 11.93 -21.05 5.73
N LEU A 367 11.68 -19.82 5.25
CA LEU A 367 10.38 -19.18 5.42
C LEU A 367 9.27 -19.84 4.59
N PRO A 368 9.48 -20.33 3.37
CA PRO A 368 8.49 -21.15 2.65
C PRO A 368 8.00 -22.36 3.43
N ASP A 369 8.90 -23.12 4.09
CA ASP A 369 8.51 -24.27 4.93
C ASP A 369 7.68 -23.83 6.14
N THR A 370 8.07 -22.69 6.75
CA THR A 370 7.30 -22.05 7.84
C THR A 370 5.89 -21.65 7.35
N LEU A 371 5.80 -20.99 6.19
CA LEU A 371 4.52 -20.58 5.60
C LEU A 371 3.62 -21.76 5.24
N GLU A 372 4.18 -22.86 4.73
CA GLU A 372 3.41 -24.09 4.47
C GLU A 372 2.78 -24.61 5.76
N ALA A 373 3.57 -24.75 6.83
CA ALA A 373 3.10 -25.24 8.12
C ALA A 373 2.00 -24.34 8.74
N VAL A 374 2.22 -23.03 8.80
CA VAL A 374 1.23 -22.12 9.40
C VAL A 374 -0.01 -21.93 8.52
N SER A 375 0.15 -21.98 7.18
CA SER A 375 -0.98 -21.93 6.24
C SER A 375 -1.88 -23.15 6.40
N LYS A 376 -1.30 -24.32 6.66
CA LYS A 376 -2.06 -25.53 6.94
C LYS A 376 -2.90 -25.36 8.22
N ILE A 377 -2.29 -24.89 9.31
CA ILE A 377 -3.01 -24.64 10.58
C ILE A 377 -4.14 -23.62 10.34
N ARG A 378 -3.85 -22.51 9.67
CA ARG A 378 -4.87 -21.51 9.34
C ARG A 378 -6.01 -22.09 8.51
N LYS A 379 -5.70 -22.86 7.48
CA LYS A 379 -6.68 -23.49 6.57
C LYS A 379 -7.57 -24.50 7.29
N ASP A 380 -6.98 -25.33 8.14
CA ASP A 380 -7.70 -26.36 8.91
C ASP A 380 -8.70 -25.73 9.93
N HIS A 381 -8.46 -24.47 10.33
CA HIS A 381 -9.28 -23.71 11.29
C HIS A 381 -9.70 -22.34 10.74
N LEU A 382 -9.93 -22.21 9.42
CA LEU A 382 -10.14 -20.94 8.75
C LEU A 382 -11.30 -20.14 9.37
N SER A 383 -12.43 -20.76 9.62
CA SER A 383 -13.59 -20.09 10.23
C SER A 383 -13.30 -19.55 11.62
N THR A 384 -12.40 -20.19 12.37
CA THR A 384 -11.97 -19.73 13.70
C THR A 384 -11.17 -18.44 13.61
N PHE A 385 -10.20 -18.41 12.70
CA PHE A 385 -9.25 -17.28 12.60
C PHE A 385 -9.77 -16.09 11.79
N THR A 386 -10.82 -16.26 10.98
CA THR A 386 -11.35 -15.20 10.13
C THR A 386 -12.58 -14.47 10.69
N LYS A 387 -13.20 -15.01 11.74
CA LYS A 387 -14.37 -14.40 12.37
C LYS A 387 -13.97 -13.59 13.60
N LEU A 388 -14.27 -12.30 13.57
CA LEU A 388 -13.90 -11.36 14.64
C LEU A 388 -14.52 -11.69 16.00
N GLU A 389 -15.71 -12.29 16.00
CA GLU A 389 -16.34 -12.76 17.24
C GLU A 389 -15.58 -13.87 17.95
N ASN A 390 -14.68 -14.56 17.26
CA ASN A 390 -13.84 -15.60 17.86
C ASN A 390 -12.56 -15.05 18.49
N PHE A 391 -12.19 -13.81 18.15
CA PHE A 391 -10.96 -13.18 18.63
C PHE A 391 -11.09 -12.70 20.08
N VAL A 392 -10.05 -12.96 20.88
CA VAL A 392 -9.89 -12.47 22.25
C VAL A 392 -8.49 -11.87 22.38
N SER A 393 -8.40 -10.61 22.82
CA SER A 393 -7.11 -10.00 23.14
C SER A 393 -6.46 -10.69 24.34
N LEU A 394 -5.17 -10.91 24.27
CA LEU A 394 -4.39 -11.49 25.36
C LEU A 394 -3.61 -10.39 26.09
N GLY A 395 -3.63 -10.43 27.41
CA GLY A 395 -2.81 -9.60 28.28
C GLY A 395 -1.58 -10.34 28.78
N PHE A 396 -0.59 -9.56 29.25
CA PHE A 396 0.64 -10.02 29.88
C PHE A 396 0.78 -9.38 31.27
N ASP A 397 1.73 -9.85 32.08
CA ASP A 397 1.93 -9.31 33.45
C ASP A 397 2.26 -7.81 33.44
N TYR A 398 3.02 -7.36 32.46
CA TYR A 398 3.39 -5.96 32.31
C TYR A 398 3.08 -5.46 30.90
N LEU A 399 2.63 -4.20 30.78
CA LEU A 399 2.43 -3.54 29.49
C LEU A 399 3.74 -3.36 28.70
N SER A 400 4.88 -3.40 29.39
CA SER A 400 6.21 -3.32 28.81
C SER A 400 6.79 -4.67 28.41
N ASP A 401 6.05 -5.78 28.61
CA ASP A 401 6.52 -7.09 28.21
C ASP A 401 6.72 -7.11 26.68
N PRO A 402 7.89 -7.52 26.19
CA PRO A 402 8.18 -7.52 24.76
C PRO A 402 7.51 -8.73 24.08
N ALA A 403 6.20 -8.82 24.18
CA ALA A 403 5.39 -9.91 23.64
C ALA A 403 4.08 -9.41 23.05
N ILE A 404 3.56 -10.11 22.07
CA ILE A 404 2.24 -9.91 21.48
C ILE A 404 1.51 -11.24 21.39
N GLY A 405 0.19 -11.24 21.60
CA GLY A 405 -0.58 -12.49 21.57
C GLY A 405 -2.02 -12.32 21.13
N PHE A 406 -2.52 -13.35 20.43
CA PHE A 406 -3.91 -13.48 19.98
C PHE A 406 -4.54 -14.72 20.58
N GLY A 407 -5.76 -14.59 21.08
CA GLY A 407 -6.60 -15.70 21.47
C GLY A 407 -7.74 -15.90 20.48
N TYR A 408 -8.08 -17.18 20.19
CA TYR A 408 -9.22 -17.52 19.34
C TYR A 408 -10.02 -18.67 19.94
N ILE A 409 -11.34 -18.52 19.98
CA ILE A 409 -12.27 -19.55 20.44
C ILE A 409 -12.95 -20.15 19.22
N GLU A 410 -12.89 -21.47 19.05
CA GLU A 410 -13.50 -22.16 17.92
C GLU A 410 -15.01 -21.93 17.87
N GLU A 411 -15.52 -21.59 16.69
CA GLU A 411 -16.93 -21.29 16.48
C GLU A 411 -17.85 -22.44 16.88
N GLY A 412 -19.02 -22.08 17.42
CA GLY A 412 -20.06 -23.02 17.82
C GLY A 412 -19.83 -23.73 19.14
N LYS A 413 -18.68 -23.46 19.79
CA LYS A 413 -18.31 -24.12 21.05
C LYS A 413 -18.21 -23.18 22.25
N ARG A 414 -18.57 -21.92 22.10
CA ARG A 414 -18.56 -20.94 23.21
C ARG A 414 -19.51 -21.40 24.33
N GLY A 415 -18.99 -21.39 25.54
CA GLY A 415 -19.76 -21.79 26.72
C GLY A 415 -19.85 -23.30 26.98
N HIS A 416 -19.11 -24.12 26.24
CA HIS A 416 -19.03 -25.58 26.45
C HIS A 416 -17.66 -26.01 26.97
N TYR A 417 -17.61 -27.03 27.83
CA TYR A 417 -16.38 -27.45 28.52
C TYR A 417 -15.31 -28.12 27.64
N ASN A 418 -15.49 -28.28 26.35
CA ASN A 418 -14.52 -28.92 25.46
C ASN A 418 -14.23 -28.10 24.22
N ASN A 419 -14.23 -26.76 24.34
CA ASN A 419 -13.92 -25.90 23.22
C ASN A 419 -12.43 -25.94 22.89
N ASN A 420 -12.11 -25.97 21.63
CA ASN A 420 -10.76 -25.69 21.21
C ASN A 420 -10.52 -24.17 21.34
N VAL A 421 -9.38 -23.84 21.91
CA VAL A 421 -8.91 -22.46 22.00
C VAL A 421 -7.50 -22.43 21.50
N PHE A 422 -7.20 -21.41 20.69
CA PHE A 422 -5.87 -21.20 20.15
C PHE A 422 -5.26 -19.96 20.76
N ILE A 423 -3.99 -20.05 21.11
CA ILE A 423 -3.13 -18.94 21.52
C ILE A 423 -2.01 -18.86 20.49
N ILE A 424 -1.85 -17.68 19.90
CA ILE A 424 -0.71 -17.32 19.09
C ILE A 424 0.05 -16.27 19.88
N VAL A 425 1.29 -16.54 20.25
CA VAL A 425 2.11 -15.63 21.06
C VAL A 425 3.49 -15.49 20.44
N ALA A 426 4.01 -14.27 20.40
CA ALA A 426 5.32 -13.95 19.84
C ALA A 426 6.16 -13.10 20.77
N SER A 427 7.48 -13.33 20.76
CA SER A 427 8.47 -12.38 21.31
C SER A 427 8.65 -11.23 20.32
N THR A 428 8.53 -10.01 20.80
CA THR A 428 8.93 -8.79 20.07
C THR A 428 10.35 -8.34 20.38
N ASP A 429 11.07 -9.05 21.27
CA ASP A 429 12.51 -8.92 21.41
C ASP A 429 13.23 -9.77 20.34
N MET A 430 14.02 -9.11 19.50
CA MET A 430 14.75 -9.78 18.40
C MET A 430 16.12 -10.32 18.81
N TYR A 431 16.54 -10.14 20.06
CA TYR A 431 17.92 -10.40 20.48
C TYR A 431 18.05 -11.26 21.72
N SER A 432 17.06 -11.22 22.61
CA SER A 432 17.10 -11.93 23.89
C SER A 432 15.90 -12.83 24.09
N PRO A 433 16.06 -14.01 24.68
CA PRO A 433 14.92 -14.83 25.10
C PRO A 433 14.16 -14.12 26.23
N ILE A 434 12.86 -14.39 26.29
CA ILE A 434 11.95 -13.84 27.29
C ILE A 434 11.09 -14.92 27.93
N ASP A 435 10.73 -14.69 29.19
CA ASP A 435 9.71 -15.46 29.89
C ASP A 435 8.51 -14.54 30.15
N VAL A 436 7.33 -14.94 29.67
CA VAL A 436 6.11 -14.14 29.82
C VAL A 436 4.96 -14.96 30.36
N THR A 437 4.07 -14.32 31.09
CA THR A 437 2.79 -14.90 31.53
C THR A 437 1.66 -14.36 30.71
N VAL A 438 0.98 -15.24 29.99
CA VAL A 438 -0.20 -14.91 29.18
C VAL A 438 -1.45 -15.03 30.05
N HIS A 439 -2.20 -13.95 30.20
CA HIS A 439 -3.44 -13.92 30.98
C HIS A 439 -4.59 -14.59 30.20
N LEU A 440 -5.21 -15.59 30.79
CA LEU A 440 -6.25 -16.39 30.14
C LEU A 440 -7.66 -16.13 30.69
N GLU A 441 -7.85 -15.12 31.54
CA GLU A 441 -9.14 -14.89 32.19
C GLU A 441 -10.27 -14.62 31.20
N ASP A 442 -10.04 -13.77 30.21
CA ASP A 442 -11.03 -13.45 29.18
C ASP A 442 -11.36 -14.68 28.33
N LEU A 443 -10.37 -15.47 27.96
CA LEU A 443 -10.57 -16.73 27.25
C LEU A 443 -11.39 -17.72 28.08
N ARG A 444 -11.11 -17.86 29.38
CA ARG A 444 -11.88 -18.71 30.28
C ARG A 444 -13.33 -18.26 30.40
N THR A 445 -13.53 -16.96 30.62
CA THR A 445 -14.85 -16.36 30.76
C THR A 445 -15.70 -16.55 29.52
N GLN A 446 -15.12 -16.35 28.35
CA GLN A 446 -15.84 -16.45 27.07
C GLN A 446 -16.04 -17.89 26.60
N SER A 447 -15.08 -18.79 26.82
CA SER A 447 -15.17 -20.19 26.42
C SER A 447 -15.91 -21.06 27.44
N GLY A 448 -15.97 -20.67 28.69
CA GLY A 448 -16.46 -21.48 29.80
C GLY A 448 -15.51 -22.61 30.25
N ASN A 449 -14.27 -22.60 29.79
CA ASN A 449 -13.29 -23.67 30.03
C ASN A 449 -12.25 -23.32 31.09
N THR A 450 -11.76 -24.36 31.77
CA THR A 450 -10.55 -24.29 32.59
C THR A 450 -9.55 -25.32 32.09
N TRP A 451 -8.44 -24.83 31.52
CA TRP A 451 -7.39 -25.70 31.01
C TRP A 451 -6.33 -25.96 32.07
N CYS A 452 -5.77 -27.16 32.05
CA CYS A 452 -4.63 -27.57 32.85
C CYS A 452 -3.42 -27.96 31.99
N THR A 453 -3.62 -28.06 30.67
CA THR A 453 -2.59 -28.45 29.70
C THR A 453 -2.80 -27.69 28.39
N GLY A 454 -1.70 -27.42 27.70
CA GLY A 454 -1.69 -26.88 26.35
C GLY A 454 -0.77 -27.73 25.44
N SER A 455 -1.12 -27.84 24.19
CA SER A 455 -0.33 -28.55 23.17
C SER A 455 0.30 -27.55 22.22
N LEU A 456 1.61 -27.58 22.06
CA LEU A 456 2.30 -26.83 21.03
C LEU A 456 1.95 -27.40 19.68
N LEU A 457 1.34 -26.59 18.80
CA LEU A 457 1.04 -26.95 17.41
C LEU A 457 2.17 -26.54 16.47
N PHE A 458 2.82 -25.41 16.77
CA PHE A 458 3.86 -24.84 15.93
C PHE A 458 4.78 -23.89 16.73
N SER A 459 6.04 -23.88 16.38
CA SER A 459 7.02 -22.87 16.79
C SER A 459 7.90 -22.49 15.59
N THR A 460 8.29 -21.20 15.51
CA THR A 460 9.27 -20.73 14.52
C THR A 460 10.71 -21.13 14.86
N HIS A 461 10.96 -21.69 16.03
CA HIS A 461 12.24 -22.27 16.47
C HIS A 461 12.14 -23.81 16.52
N GLU A 462 13.21 -24.46 16.94
CA GLU A 462 13.23 -25.92 17.01
C GLU A 462 12.08 -26.47 17.85
N TRP A 463 11.36 -27.42 17.26
CA TRP A 463 10.16 -27.98 17.81
C TRP A 463 10.51 -29.00 18.89
N GLN A 464 10.28 -28.63 20.14
CA GLN A 464 10.18 -29.60 21.24
C GLN A 464 8.72 -29.67 21.67
N ARG A 465 8.24 -30.88 21.96
CA ARG A 465 6.90 -31.10 22.48
C ARG A 465 6.84 -30.58 23.92
N GLU A 466 6.68 -29.26 24.06
CA GLU A 466 6.58 -28.62 25.36
C GLU A 466 5.19 -28.83 25.97
N VAL A 467 5.17 -29.24 27.22
CA VAL A 467 4.01 -29.09 28.08
C VAL A 467 4.13 -27.71 28.71
N HIS A 468 3.21 -26.81 28.34
CA HIS A 468 3.20 -25.46 28.90
C HIS A 468 2.72 -25.49 30.35
N GLU A 469 3.41 -24.80 31.21
CA GLU A 469 3.07 -24.69 32.63
C GLU A 469 2.05 -23.60 32.88
N PHE A 470 1.09 -23.90 33.75
CA PHE A 470 0.11 -22.93 34.24
C PHE A 470 0.51 -22.47 35.65
N ASP A 471 0.42 -21.18 35.93
CA ASP A 471 0.66 -20.64 37.25
C ASP A 471 -0.50 -20.93 38.24
N GLY A 472 -0.35 -20.49 39.51
CA GLY A 472 -1.38 -20.64 40.52
C GLY A 472 -2.72 -19.94 40.19
N ASN A 473 -2.70 -18.95 39.31
CA ASN A 473 -3.87 -18.24 38.78
C ASN A 473 -4.40 -18.84 37.48
N ARG A 474 -3.82 -19.94 37.04
CA ARG A 474 -4.12 -20.62 35.77
C ARG A 474 -3.83 -19.77 34.53
N ASN A 475 -2.86 -18.86 34.61
CA ASN A 475 -2.28 -18.21 33.46
C ASN A 475 -1.19 -19.07 32.85
N LEU A 476 -0.94 -18.86 31.56
CA LEU A 476 0.02 -19.67 30.80
C LEU A 476 1.42 -19.02 30.85
N ARG A 477 2.42 -19.71 31.38
CA ARG A 477 3.81 -19.31 31.29
C ARG A 477 4.43 -19.80 30.00
N VAL A 478 5.06 -18.91 29.28
CA VAL A 478 5.68 -19.21 27.99
C VAL A 478 7.09 -18.68 27.94
N HIS A 479 8.05 -19.55 27.64
CA HIS A 479 9.40 -19.16 27.28
C HIS A 479 9.47 -18.95 25.77
N LEU A 480 10.03 -17.82 25.30
CA LEU A 480 10.16 -17.48 23.89
C LEU A 480 11.61 -17.10 23.57
N GLN A 481 12.14 -17.67 22.50
CA GLN A 481 13.40 -17.25 21.91
C GLN A 481 13.23 -15.90 21.18
N PRO A 482 14.33 -15.21 20.80
CA PRO A 482 14.23 -13.95 20.03
C PRO A 482 13.33 -14.08 18.80
N GLY A 483 12.27 -13.26 18.72
CA GLY A 483 11.31 -13.28 17.63
C GLY A 483 10.54 -14.60 17.44
N GLU A 484 10.55 -15.48 18.44
CA GLU A 484 9.80 -16.74 18.35
C GLU A 484 8.31 -16.50 18.36
N VAL A 485 7.61 -17.23 17.48
CA VAL A 485 6.14 -17.34 17.50
C VAL A 485 5.76 -18.76 17.86
N LYS A 486 4.90 -18.92 18.85
CA LYS A 486 4.28 -20.21 19.22
C LYS A 486 2.79 -20.19 18.96
N ILE A 487 2.27 -21.28 18.40
CA ILE A 487 0.85 -21.56 18.27
C ILE A 487 0.51 -22.71 19.20
N ILE A 488 -0.33 -22.42 20.19
CA ILE A 488 -0.68 -23.33 21.26
C ILE A 488 -2.17 -23.59 21.21
N LYS A 489 -2.57 -24.85 21.33
CA LYS A 489 -3.96 -25.27 21.47
C LYS A 489 -4.21 -25.70 22.92
N LEU A 490 -5.21 -25.06 23.55
CA LEU A 490 -5.68 -25.37 24.89
C LEU A 490 -6.89 -26.31 24.86
#